data_17131a60e348d8afa0842ec7ca4afb89
#
_entry.id   17131a60e348d8afa0842ec7ca4afb89
#
_cell.length_a   1.000
_cell.length_b   1.000
_cell.length_c   1.000
_cell.angle_alpha   90.00
_cell.angle_beta   90.00
_cell.angle_gamma   90.00
#
_symmetry.space_group_name_H-M   'P 1'
#
loop_
_entity.id
_entity.type
_entity.pdbx_description
1 polymer ?
#
loop_
_entity_poly.entity_id
_entity_poly.type
_entity_poly.pdbx_seq_one_letter_code
_entity_poly.pdbx_strand_id
1 'polypeptide(L)'
;MKSASCVEGGRLWCKRLRRIRRTVEGMGMAFDWRLGLAAGLVLAGCGMARAQERPYLVTYSHALEEPGNLEVAVKGVGGSPAGAKAFRSGTLELEYGATGWWTTELYLSGQTTAADSTVFTGWRWENRVRPLLREHWVNPVLYVEFEDINGADRSLLEVVGHDGVADLGGGNAAGRTEKKREVELKLLLSRNWKGWNFAQNTIFEKNLATQPWEFGYALGASRALRQRATSGMCAWCQERFAGGVEMYGGLGDRYTPGLHDTSHYLSPVVQWESPRGTTLSVGPAFGLNSNSAGTLLRIKMSVEISQVASRLRRER
;
A
#
# COMPACT_ATOMS: atom_id res chain seq x y z
N MET A 1 -17.74 -32.75 24.76
CA MET A 1 -18.55 -33.58 23.89
C MET A 1 -20.03 -33.33 24.19
N LYS A 2 -20.69 -32.40 23.51
CA LYS A 2 -22.15 -32.27 23.39
C LYS A 2 -22.42 -31.63 22.02
N SER A 3 -23.16 -32.37 21.18
CA SER A 3 -23.61 -31.93 19.87
C SER A 3 -24.70 -30.87 20.03
N ALA A 4 -24.48 -29.68 19.48
CA ALA A 4 -25.52 -28.67 19.37
C ALA A 4 -26.35 -28.94 18.12
N SER A 5 -27.64 -29.24 18.29
CA SER A 5 -28.62 -29.39 17.23
C SER A 5 -29.03 -28.03 16.65
N CYS A 6 -28.93 -27.86 15.34
CA CYS A 6 -29.43 -26.68 14.63
C CYS A 6 -30.94 -26.76 14.44
N VAL A 7 -31.68 -25.73 14.85
CA VAL A 7 -33.11 -25.51 14.63
C VAL A 7 -33.39 -25.10 13.18
N GLU A 8 -34.55 -25.47 12.63
CA GLU A 8 -34.89 -25.48 11.20
C GLU A 8 -34.81 -24.18 10.38
N GLY A 9 -34.65 -23.03 10.99
CA GLY A 9 -34.49 -21.73 10.26
C GLY A 9 -33.07 -21.42 9.76
N GLY A 10 -32.06 -22.20 10.19
CA GLY A 10 -30.64 -21.91 9.95
C GLY A 10 -29.94 -22.67 8.80
N ARG A 11 -30.64 -23.57 8.11
CA ARG A 11 -30.00 -24.51 7.17
C ARG A 11 -29.35 -23.84 5.94
N LEU A 12 -29.87 -22.73 5.46
CA LEU A 12 -29.30 -21.98 4.35
C LEU A 12 -28.04 -21.20 4.76
N TRP A 13 -28.02 -20.66 5.98
CA TRP A 13 -26.86 -19.95 6.55
C TRP A 13 -25.70 -20.91 6.87
N CYS A 14 -25.99 -22.06 7.44
CA CYS A 14 -24.98 -23.09 7.73
C CYS A 14 -24.33 -23.67 6.46
N LYS A 15 -25.08 -23.83 5.37
CA LYS A 15 -24.52 -24.24 4.06
C LYS A 15 -23.63 -23.16 3.44
N ARG A 16 -23.98 -21.87 3.60
CA ARG A 16 -23.17 -20.74 3.12
C ARG A 16 -21.87 -20.62 3.90
N LEU A 17 -21.90 -20.73 5.23
CA LEU A 17 -20.71 -20.71 6.08
C LEU A 17 -19.77 -21.90 5.84
N ARG A 18 -20.30 -23.11 5.57
CA ARG A 18 -19.47 -24.26 5.18
C ARG A 18 -18.83 -24.09 3.80
N ARG A 19 -19.47 -23.39 2.89
CA ARG A 19 -18.90 -23.07 1.57
C ARG A 19 -17.78 -22.06 1.70
N ILE A 20 -17.95 -21.01 2.50
CA ILE A 20 -16.91 -20.01 2.81
C ILE A 20 -15.72 -20.69 3.50
N ARG A 21 -15.96 -21.56 4.47
CA ARG A 21 -14.90 -22.30 5.16
C ARG A 21 -14.09 -23.21 4.21
N ARG A 22 -14.74 -23.90 3.28
CA ARG A 22 -14.05 -24.73 2.28
C ARG A 22 -13.25 -23.89 1.27
N THR A 23 -13.70 -22.68 0.94
CA THR A 23 -12.95 -21.75 0.09
C THR A 23 -11.70 -21.20 0.80
N VAL A 24 -11.78 -20.97 2.12
CA VAL A 24 -10.64 -20.52 2.94
C VAL A 24 -9.66 -21.68 3.20
N GLU A 25 -10.15 -22.90 3.41
CA GLU A 25 -9.31 -24.11 3.60
C GLU A 25 -8.64 -24.56 2.29
N GLY A 26 -9.22 -24.24 1.12
CA GLY A 26 -8.65 -24.53 -0.21
C GLY A 26 -7.56 -23.55 -0.64
N MET A 27 -7.48 -22.37 -0.02
CA MET A 27 -6.34 -21.46 -0.15
C MET A 27 -5.28 -21.87 0.89
N GLY A 28 -4.45 -22.87 0.58
CA GLY A 28 -3.37 -23.37 1.43
C GLY A 28 -2.41 -22.28 1.92
N MET A 29 -2.89 -21.44 2.85
CA MET A 29 -2.13 -20.39 3.51
C MET A 29 -1.38 -21.00 4.70
N ALA A 30 -0.26 -21.67 4.44
CA ALA A 30 0.77 -21.81 5.44
C ALA A 30 1.39 -20.42 5.68
N PHE A 31 0.79 -19.67 6.60
CA PHE A 31 1.36 -18.43 7.11
C PHE A 31 2.58 -18.81 7.96
N ASP A 32 3.80 -18.48 7.49
CA ASP A 32 4.99 -18.66 8.32
C ASP A 32 4.98 -17.59 9.42
N TRP A 33 4.40 -17.96 10.57
CA TRP A 33 4.23 -17.13 11.76
C TRP A 33 5.56 -16.61 12.34
N ARG A 34 6.71 -17.19 11.92
CA ARG A 34 8.04 -16.78 12.36
C ARG A 34 8.46 -15.43 11.80
N LEU A 35 8.05 -15.09 10.57
CA LEU A 35 8.25 -13.75 9.98
C LEU A 35 7.34 -12.71 10.62
N GLY A 36 6.11 -13.08 10.99
CA GLY A 36 5.20 -12.18 11.73
C GLY A 36 5.66 -11.88 13.16
N LEU A 37 6.31 -12.84 13.84
CA LEU A 37 6.85 -12.63 15.19
C LEU A 37 8.10 -11.76 15.21
N ALA A 38 8.97 -11.83 14.21
CA ALA A 38 10.15 -10.97 14.11
C ALA A 38 9.76 -9.49 13.90
N ALA A 39 8.76 -9.22 13.06
CA ALA A 39 8.22 -7.88 12.88
C ALA A 39 7.48 -7.38 14.14
N GLY A 40 6.78 -8.25 14.87
CA GLY A 40 6.02 -7.90 16.06
C GLY A 40 6.88 -7.54 17.29
N LEU A 41 8.11 -8.06 17.39
CA LEU A 41 9.01 -7.82 18.55
C LEU A 41 9.72 -6.46 18.48
N VAL A 42 9.93 -5.90 17.29
CA VAL A 42 10.52 -4.56 17.11
C VAL A 42 9.54 -3.44 17.50
N LEU A 43 8.23 -3.72 17.47
CA LEU A 43 7.16 -2.72 17.60
C LEU A 43 6.69 -2.45 19.05
N ALA A 44 7.30 -3.07 20.07
CA ALA A 44 6.75 -3.05 21.43
C ALA A 44 7.13 -1.83 22.30
N GLY A 45 7.89 -0.85 21.80
CA GLY A 45 8.53 0.16 22.64
C GLY A 45 8.34 1.64 22.32
N CYS A 46 7.51 2.06 21.37
CA CYS A 46 7.45 3.45 20.94
C CYS A 46 6.25 4.22 21.52
N GLY A 47 6.55 5.33 22.16
CA GLY A 47 5.57 6.28 22.71
C GLY A 47 5.22 7.38 21.69
N MET A 48 4.03 7.88 21.81
CA MET A 48 3.17 8.60 20.89
C MET A 48 3.69 9.96 20.38
N ALA A 49 3.83 10.08 19.07
CA ALA A 49 3.51 11.28 18.30
C ALA A 49 2.48 10.87 17.24
N ARG A 50 1.52 11.72 16.91
CA ARG A 50 0.40 11.39 16.04
C ARG A 50 0.44 12.26 14.80
N ALA A 51 1.14 11.84 13.77
CA ALA A 51 0.74 12.21 12.42
C ALA A 51 -0.45 11.32 12.03
N GLN A 52 -1.61 11.88 11.71
CA GLN A 52 -2.75 11.10 11.27
C GLN A 52 -2.55 10.75 9.80
N GLU A 53 -1.90 9.62 9.56
CA GLU A 53 -1.76 9.05 8.24
C GLU A 53 -3.12 8.82 7.58
N ARG A 54 -3.19 9.03 6.26
CA ARG A 54 -4.42 8.76 5.50
C ARG A 54 -4.50 7.28 5.17
N PRO A 55 -5.71 6.68 5.10
CA PRO A 55 -5.87 5.24 4.92
C PRO A 55 -5.48 4.73 3.52
N TYR A 56 -4.84 5.55 2.71
CA TYR A 56 -4.49 5.19 1.34
C TYR A 56 -3.41 4.12 1.27
N LEU A 57 -3.50 3.26 0.25
CA LEU A 57 -2.54 2.18 -0.03
C LEU A 57 -1.74 2.43 -1.31
N VAL A 58 -2.24 3.28 -2.22
CA VAL A 58 -1.61 3.66 -3.48
C VAL A 58 -1.55 5.17 -3.64
N THR A 59 -2.61 5.88 -3.24
CA THR A 59 -2.72 7.33 -3.40
C THR A 59 -1.92 8.05 -2.31
N TYR A 60 -1.19 9.08 -2.66
CA TYR A 60 -0.52 9.98 -1.72
C TYR A 60 -1.33 11.24 -1.49
N SER A 61 -1.31 11.74 -0.26
CA SER A 61 -1.81 13.07 0.10
C SER A 61 -0.65 14.07 0.24
N HIS A 62 -0.96 15.31 0.61
CA HIS A 62 0.07 16.32 0.91
C HIS A 62 0.69 16.19 2.31
N ALA A 63 0.27 15.22 3.11
CA ALA A 63 0.88 14.96 4.40
C ALA A 63 2.28 14.39 4.18
N LEU A 64 3.26 14.91 4.90
CA LEU A 64 4.63 14.41 4.98
C LEU A 64 4.88 13.93 6.40
N GLU A 65 5.87 13.06 6.57
CA GLU A 65 6.33 12.64 7.90
C GLU A 65 6.86 13.84 8.70
N GLU A 66 6.62 13.84 10.01
CA GLU A 66 7.04 14.93 10.89
C GLU A 66 8.57 15.01 10.99
N PRO A 67 9.15 16.21 11.07
CA PRO A 67 10.60 16.39 11.13
C PRO A 67 11.26 15.61 12.27
N GLY A 68 12.20 14.76 11.93
CA GLY A 68 12.96 13.92 12.87
C GLY A 68 12.29 12.60 13.24
N ASN A 69 11.09 12.32 12.75
CA ASN A 69 10.42 11.05 12.92
C ASN A 69 10.82 10.06 11.81
N LEU A 70 10.72 8.78 12.14
CA LEU A 70 10.92 7.67 11.23
C LEU A 70 9.69 6.77 11.29
N GLU A 71 8.96 6.66 10.20
CA GLU A 71 7.97 5.60 10.02
C GLU A 71 8.68 4.34 9.51
N VAL A 72 8.32 3.21 10.10
CA VAL A 72 8.69 1.88 9.60
C VAL A 72 7.41 1.17 9.22
N ALA A 73 7.27 0.84 7.94
CA ALA A 73 6.09 0.15 7.46
C ALA A 73 6.42 -1.14 6.70
N VAL A 74 5.46 -2.07 6.72
CA VAL A 74 5.46 -3.26 5.89
C VAL A 74 4.20 -3.20 5.02
N LYS A 75 4.40 -3.10 3.73
CA LYS A 75 3.34 -3.20 2.72
C LYS A 75 3.28 -4.60 2.16
N GLY A 76 2.11 -5.06 1.80
CA GLY A 76 1.91 -6.35 1.15
C GLY A 76 0.83 -6.27 0.09
N VAL A 77 1.04 -6.99 -1.00
CA VAL A 77 0.04 -7.22 -2.02
C VAL A 77 0.01 -8.69 -2.39
N GLY A 78 -1.16 -9.23 -2.66
CA GLY A 78 -1.31 -10.60 -3.11
C GLY A 78 -2.52 -10.76 -4.00
N GLY A 79 -2.40 -11.70 -4.93
CA GLY A 79 -3.47 -12.01 -5.87
C GLY A 79 -3.30 -13.36 -6.53
N SER A 80 -4.37 -13.79 -7.19
CA SER A 80 -4.38 -14.97 -8.04
C SER A 80 -4.97 -14.58 -9.39
N PRO A 81 -4.16 -13.94 -10.26
CA PRO A 81 -4.63 -13.45 -11.54
C PRO A 81 -5.04 -14.60 -12.46
N ALA A 82 -6.02 -14.37 -13.33
CA ALA A 82 -6.40 -15.34 -14.33
C ALA A 82 -5.23 -15.58 -15.31
N GLY A 83 -4.92 -16.84 -15.57
CA GLY A 83 -3.81 -17.22 -16.47
C GLY A 83 -2.40 -17.09 -15.87
N ALA A 84 -2.27 -16.65 -14.61
CA ALA A 84 -0.99 -16.53 -13.92
C ALA A 84 -0.99 -17.29 -12.58
N LYS A 85 0.20 -17.54 -12.04
CA LYS A 85 0.36 -18.15 -10.72
C LYS A 85 0.00 -17.13 -9.63
N ALA A 86 -0.60 -17.61 -8.53
CA ALA A 86 -0.82 -16.79 -7.35
C ALA A 86 0.51 -16.26 -6.81
N PHE A 87 0.52 -15.00 -6.37
CA PHE A 87 1.71 -14.34 -5.84
C PHE A 87 1.41 -13.57 -4.55
N ARG A 88 2.46 -13.28 -3.81
CA ARG A 88 2.48 -12.36 -2.68
C ARG A 88 3.76 -11.55 -2.77
N SER A 89 3.64 -10.25 -2.71
CA SER A 89 4.76 -9.34 -2.60
C SER A 89 4.76 -8.67 -1.24
N GLY A 90 5.93 -8.37 -0.73
CA GLY A 90 6.12 -7.62 0.51
C GLY A 90 7.19 -6.55 0.31
N THR A 91 6.94 -5.38 0.87
CA THR A 91 7.86 -4.23 0.84
C THR A 91 8.06 -3.72 2.26
N LEU A 92 9.33 -3.61 2.67
CA LEU A 92 9.73 -2.84 3.85
C LEU A 92 9.94 -1.40 3.42
N GLU A 93 9.29 -0.47 4.11
CA GLU A 93 9.37 0.97 3.90
C GLU A 93 9.97 1.64 5.12
N LEU A 94 10.90 2.54 4.90
CA LEU A 94 11.53 3.39 5.90
C LEU A 94 11.35 4.84 5.46
N GLU A 95 10.40 5.55 6.05
CA GLU A 95 10.09 6.95 5.75
C GLU A 95 10.67 7.86 6.83
N TYR A 96 11.49 8.85 6.46
CA TYR A 96 12.09 9.79 7.37
C TYR A 96 11.71 11.22 7.06
N GLY A 97 11.11 11.91 8.03
CA GLY A 97 10.86 13.34 7.97
C GLY A 97 12.15 14.14 8.14
N ALA A 98 12.77 14.53 7.04
CA ALA A 98 14.02 15.30 7.09
C ALA A 98 13.78 16.75 7.55
N THR A 99 12.72 17.39 7.03
CA THR A 99 12.28 18.73 7.40
C THR A 99 10.75 18.83 7.30
N GLY A 100 10.16 19.97 7.67
CA GLY A 100 8.71 20.19 7.53
C GLY A 100 8.22 20.31 6.07
N TRP A 101 9.12 20.26 5.10
CA TRP A 101 8.81 20.36 3.67
C TRP A 101 9.46 19.27 2.81
N TRP A 102 10.23 18.35 3.41
CA TRP A 102 10.92 17.27 2.71
C TRP A 102 10.89 15.99 3.55
N THR A 103 10.44 14.92 2.92
CA THR A 103 10.46 13.54 3.40
C THR A 103 11.23 12.68 2.41
N THR A 104 12.01 11.73 2.89
CA THR A 104 12.72 10.74 2.09
C THR A 104 12.38 9.33 2.53
N GLU A 105 12.23 8.42 1.60
CA GLU A 105 11.80 7.04 1.85
C GLU A 105 12.71 6.05 1.13
N LEU A 106 12.93 4.91 1.76
CA LEU A 106 13.63 3.77 1.18
C LEU A 106 12.72 2.53 1.23
N TYR A 107 12.57 1.88 0.10
CA TYR A 107 11.81 0.63 -0.04
C TYR A 107 12.72 -0.55 -0.36
N LEU A 108 12.47 -1.69 0.27
CA LEU A 108 13.10 -2.96 -0.02
C LEU A 108 11.99 -3.98 -0.33
N SER A 109 11.95 -4.47 -1.56
CA SER A 109 10.86 -5.31 -2.04
C SER A 109 11.29 -6.74 -2.33
N GLY A 110 10.36 -7.66 -2.14
CA GLY A 110 10.52 -9.05 -2.48
C GLY A 110 9.17 -9.71 -2.73
N GLN A 111 9.18 -10.83 -3.44
CA GLN A 111 7.95 -11.55 -3.75
C GLN A 111 8.11 -13.06 -3.70
N THR A 112 6.99 -13.75 -3.49
CA THR A 112 6.84 -15.20 -3.59
C THR A 112 5.76 -15.53 -4.62
N THR A 113 6.07 -16.40 -5.58
CA THR A 113 5.10 -16.93 -6.55
C THR A 113 4.84 -18.40 -6.26
N ALA A 114 3.57 -18.82 -6.27
CA ALA A 114 3.17 -20.18 -6.00
C ALA A 114 3.80 -21.17 -7.00
N ALA A 115 4.31 -22.30 -6.50
CA ALA A 115 5.01 -23.30 -7.29
C ALA A 115 6.12 -22.72 -8.19
N ASP A 116 6.84 -21.71 -7.66
CA ASP A 116 8.01 -21.11 -8.28
C ASP A 116 9.06 -20.86 -7.17
N SER A 117 9.32 -19.59 -6.80
CA SER A 117 10.36 -19.24 -5.83
C SER A 117 9.99 -17.95 -5.06
N THR A 118 10.80 -17.66 -4.04
CA THR A 118 10.85 -16.36 -3.36
C THR A 118 12.10 -15.64 -3.85
N VAL A 119 11.95 -14.38 -4.24
CA VAL A 119 13.04 -13.55 -4.77
C VAL A 119 13.00 -12.15 -4.17
N PHE A 120 14.18 -11.57 -3.93
CA PHE A 120 14.34 -10.15 -3.71
C PHE A 120 14.18 -9.44 -5.05
N THR A 121 13.31 -8.42 -5.11
CA THR A 121 12.96 -7.77 -6.37
C THR A 121 13.68 -6.46 -6.58
N GLY A 122 14.12 -5.81 -5.53
CA GLY A 122 14.92 -4.59 -5.63
C GLY A 122 14.62 -3.59 -4.56
N TRP A 123 15.04 -2.37 -4.81
CA TRP A 123 14.87 -1.24 -3.92
C TRP A 123 14.42 -0.01 -4.68
N ARG A 124 13.78 0.93 -3.94
CA ARG A 124 13.37 2.24 -4.44
C ARG A 124 13.78 3.31 -3.44
N TRP A 125 14.08 4.50 -3.96
CA TRP A 125 14.38 5.67 -3.15
C TRP A 125 13.52 6.84 -3.59
N GLU A 126 12.62 7.22 -2.71
CA GLU A 126 11.61 8.23 -2.90
C GLU A 126 11.96 9.52 -2.15
N ASN A 127 11.59 10.65 -2.73
CA ASN A 127 11.67 11.96 -2.09
C ASN A 127 10.41 12.77 -2.39
N ARG A 128 9.78 13.28 -1.33
CA ARG A 128 8.61 14.16 -1.43
C ARG A 128 8.94 15.56 -0.93
N VAL A 129 8.63 16.56 -1.72
CA VAL A 129 8.89 17.98 -1.42
C VAL A 129 7.57 18.76 -1.49
N ARG A 130 7.20 19.36 -0.36
CA ARG A 130 6.02 20.23 -0.24
C ARG A 130 6.41 21.69 -0.34
N PRO A 131 6.14 22.39 -1.46
CA PRO A 131 6.55 23.78 -1.66
C PRO A 131 5.75 24.78 -0.82
N LEU A 132 4.53 24.42 -0.39
CA LEU A 132 3.66 25.26 0.41
C LEU A 132 3.63 24.75 1.86
N LEU A 133 4.25 25.49 2.78
CA LEU A 133 4.38 25.08 4.20
C LEU A 133 3.08 25.22 5.00
N ARG A 134 2.11 26.00 4.50
CA ARG A 134 0.80 26.19 5.13
C ARG A 134 -0.27 25.45 4.33
N GLU A 135 -1.37 25.13 4.98
CA GLU A 135 -2.54 24.54 4.34
C GLU A 135 -3.19 25.57 3.40
N HIS A 136 -3.44 25.15 2.17
CA HIS A 136 -4.08 25.94 1.11
C HIS A 136 -5.34 25.22 0.60
N TRP A 137 -6.07 25.87 -0.30
CA TRP A 137 -7.23 25.28 -0.95
C TRP A 137 -6.89 24.00 -1.72
N VAL A 138 -5.71 23.94 -2.34
CA VAL A 138 -5.07 22.74 -2.88
C VAL A 138 -3.61 22.78 -2.44
N ASN A 139 -3.11 21.63 -2.00
CA ASN A 139 -1.76 21.48 -1.47
C ASN A 139 -0.95 20.59 -2.43
N PRO A 140 -0.05 21.18 -3.23
CA PRO A 140 0.82 20.42 -4.10
C PRO A 140 1.99 19.79 -3.32
N VAL A 141 2.41 18.61 -3.75
CA VAL A 141 3.68 17.97 -3.38
C VAL A 141 4.34 17.45 -4.65
N LEU A 142 5.61 17.69 -4.78
CA LEU A 142 6.45 17.14 -5.83
C LEU A 142 7.08 15.85 -5.31
N TYR A 143 7.01 14.82 -6.11
CA TYR A 143 7.52 13.49 -5.81
C TYR A 143 8.52 13.09 -6.88
N VAL A 144 9.63 12.53 -6.47
CA VAL A 144 10.60 11.88 -7.33
C VAL A 144 11.08 10.59 -6.68
N GLU A 145 11.08 9.52 -7.45
CA GLU A 145 11.58 8.20 -7.05
C GLU A 145 12.59 7.70 -8.08
N PHE A 146 13.59 7.00 -7.59
CA PHE A 146 14.51 6.20 -8.37
C PHE A 146 14.35 4.73 -7.97
N GLU A 147 14.24 3.86 -8.96
CA GLU A 147 14.05 2.43 -8.79
C GLU A 147 15.21 1.63 -9.41
N ASP A 148 15.70 0.64 -8.69
CA ASP A 148 16.55 -0.45 -9.20
C ASP A 148 15.90 -1.77 -8.81
N ILE A 149 15.03 -2.23 -9.68
CA ILE A 149 14.21 -3.43 -9.49
C ILE A 149 14.48 -4.43 -10.61
N ASN A 150 13.89 -5.61 -10.51
CA ASN A 150 13.95 -6.60 -11.56
C ASN A 150 12.55 -6.95 -12.08
N GLY A 151 12.47 -7.57 -13.25
CA GLY A 151 11.20 -7.93 -13.90
C GLY A 151 10.35 -8.95 -13.15
N ALA A 152 10.82 -9.48 -12.01
CA ALA A 152 9.98 -10.28 -11.12
C ALA A 152 9.20 -9.44 -10.11
N ASP A 153 9.38 -8.12 -10.05
CA ASP A 153 8.68 -7.28 -9.09
C ASP A 153 7.16 -7.30 -9.33
N ARG A 154 6.42 -7.48 -8.26
CA ARG A 154 4.95 -7.46 -8.20
C ARG A 154 4.48 -6.74 -6.94
N SER A 155 5.26 -5.77 -6.48
CA SER A 155 4.85 -4.90 -5.37
C SER A 155 3.65 -4.05 -5.74
N LEU A 156 3.49 -3.73 -7.04
CA LEU A 156 2.37 -2.95 -7.58
C LEU A 156 2.13 -1.70 -6.74
N LEU A 157 3.20 -0.98 -6.39
CA LEU A 157 3.07 0.24 -5.61
C LEU A 157 2.22 1.25 -6.36
N GLU A 158 2.41 1.34 -7.68
CA GLU A 158 1.59 2.08 -8.63
C GLU A 158 1.15 1.19 -9.82
N VAL A 159 0.42 1.77 -10.75
CA VAL A 159 0.06 1.18 -12.05
C VAL A 159 0.22 2.27 -13.10
N VAL A 160 1.11 2.08 -14.04
CA VAL A 160 1.44 3.06 -15.07
C VAL A 160 1.38 2.44 -16.46
N GLY A 161 1.43 3.28 -17.47
CA GLY A 161 1.54 2.86 -18.86
C GLY A 161 0.47 1.86 -19.27
N HIS A 162 0.93 0.77 -19.85
CA HIS A 162 0.13 -0.38 -20.25
C HIS A 162 0.28 -1.58 -19.28
N ASP A 163 0.80 -1.35 -18.08
CA ASP A 163 0.90 -2.40 -17.06
C ASP A 163 -0.42 -3.13 -16.86
N GLY A 164 -0.38 -4.44 -16.84
CA GLY A 164 -1.58 -5.23 -16.79
C GLY A 164 -1.42 -6.62 -16.21
N VAL A 165 -2.50 -7.38 -16.26
CA VAL A 165 -2.54 -8.76 -15.76
C VAL A 165 -1.54 -9.67 -16.49
N ALA A 166 -1.20 -9.36 -17.73
CA ALA A 166 -0.23 -10.11 -18.54
C ALA A 166 1.18 -10.08 -17.91
N ASP A 167 1.58 -8.94 -17.32
CA ASP A 167 2.89 -8.76 -16.70
C ASP A 167 3.04 -9.59 -15.44
N LEU A 168 1.94 -9.97 -14.82
CA LEU A 168 1.92 -10.83 -13.65
C LEU A 168 2.18 -12.32 -13.98
N GLY A 169 2.20 -12.68 -15.26
CA GLY A 169 2.36 -14.07 -15.74
C GLY A 169 3.80 -14.60 -15.76
N GLY A 170 4.80 -13.73 -15.75
CA GLY A 170 6.21 -14.08 -15.87
C GLY A 170 6.72 -14.98 -14.73
N GLY A 171 7.67 -15.89 -15.05
CA GLY A 171 8.36 -16.71 -14.05
C GLY A 171 9.47 -15.92 -13.33
N ASN A 172 9.69 -16.22 -12.06
CA ASN A 172 10.69 -15.53 -11.24
C ASN A 172 12.13 -15.73 -11.77
N ALA A 173 12.44 -16.90 -12.34
CA ALA A 173 13.77 -17.20 -12.86
C ALA A 173 14.17 -16.28 -14.02
N ALA A 174 13.25 -15.98 -14.92
CA ALA A 174 13.48 -15.04 -16.02
C ALA A 174 13.44 -13.59 -15.50
N GLY A 175 12.38 -13.22 -14.76
CA GLY A 175 12.17 -11.86 -14.27
C GLY A 175 13.35 -11.34 -13.45
N ARG A 176 13.93 -12.16 -12.55
CA ARG A 176 15.06 -11.70 -11.70
C ARG A 176 16.33 -11.36 -12.48
N THR A 177 16.47 -11.79 -13.73
CA THR A 177 17.62 -11.46 -14.59
C THR A 177 17.40 -10.20 -15.40
N GLU A 178 16.17 -9.78 -15.58
CA GLU A 178 15.80 -8.53 -16.20
C GLU A 178 15.99 -7.38 -15.21
N LYS A 179 16.83 -6.40 -15.55
CA LYS A 179 17.03 -5.21 -14.72
C LYS A 179 16.17 -4.07 -15.24
N LYS A 180 15.42 -3.48 -14.33
CA LYS A 180 14.63 -2.28 -14.56
C LYS A 180 15.18 -1.16 -13.69
N ARG A 181 15.60 -0.07 -14.32
CA ARG A 181 15.99 1.16 -13.66
C ARG A 181 15.05 2.24 -14.12
N GLU A 182 14.28 2.76 -13.20
CA GLU A 182 13.17 3.65 -13.51
C GLU A 182 13.29 4.92 -12.69
N VAL A 183 12.82 6.00 -13.25
CA VAL A 183 12.62 7.27 -12.56
C VAL A 183 11.14 7.58 -12.64
N GLU A 184 10.53 7.75 -11.49
CA GLU A 184 9.14 8.15 -11.39
C GLU A 184 9.03 9.59 -10.87
N LEU A 185 8.14 10.35 -11.47
CA LEU A 185 7.77 11.69 -11.07
C LEU A 185 6.26 11.72 -10.80
N LYS A 186 5.85 12.25 -9.64
CA LYS A 186 4.42 12.50 -9.38
C LYS A 186 4.16 13.95 -9.03
N LEU A 187 3.06 14.47 -9.54
CA LEU A 187 2.43 15.66 -9.01
C LEU A 187 1.27 15.23 -8.11
N LEU A 188 1.44 15.42 -6.81
CA LEU A 188 0.43 15.09 -5.82
C LEU A 188 -0.35 16.36 -5.48
N LEU A 189 -1.65 16.32 -5.62
CA LEU A 189 -2.55 17.41 -5.26
C LEU A 189 -3.55 16.89 -4.26
N SER A 190 -3.69 17.54 -3.10
CA SER A 190 -4.72 17.12 -2.17
C SER A 190 -5.32 18.27 -1.36
N ARG A 191 -6.48 17.99 -0.78
CA ARG A 191 -7.24 18.95 0.00
C ARG A 191 -7.97 18.28 1.17
N ASN A 192 -7.93 18.93 2.32
CA ASN A 192 -8.80 18.60 3.43
C ASN A 192 -10.06 19.48 3.39
N TRP A 193 -11.26 18.88 3.38
CA TRP A 193 -12.52 19.62 3.34
C TRP A 193 -13.61 18.92 4.14
N LYS A 194 -14.14 19.60 5.14
CA LYS A 194 -15.21 19.10 6.03
C LYS A 194 -14.94 17.69 6.58
N GLY A 195 -13.67 17.41 6.94
CA GLY A 195 -13.24 16.13 7.49
C GLY A 195 -12.94 15.04 6.48
N TRP A 196 -13.20 15.29 5.19
CA TRP A 196 -12.72 14.47 4.09
C TRP A 196 -11.33 14.93 3.67
N ASN A 197 -10.52 13.98 3.22
CA ASN A 197 -9.35 14.24 2.41
C ASN A 197 -9.64 13.77 0.98
N PHE A 198 -9.36 14.62 0.02
CA PHE A 198 -9.38 14.29 -1.40
C PHE A 198 -7.94 14.43 -1.92
N ALA A 199 -7.49 13.42 -2.63
CA ALA A 199 -6.14 13.38 -3.19
C ALA A 199 -6.18 12.93 -4.65
N GLN A 200 -5.27 13.49 -5.45
CA GLN A 200 -5.05 13.14 -6.85
C GLN A 200 -3.55 13.13 -7.10
N ASN A 201 -3.07 12.06 -7.72
CA ASN A 201 -1.70 11.90 -8.15
C ASN A 201 -1.66 11.75 -9.67
N THR A 202 -0.86 12.54 -10.35
CA THR A 202 -0.51 12.33 -11.75
C THR A 202 0.90 11.74 -11.77
N ILE A 203 1.04 10.60 -12.43
CA ILE A 203 2.24 9.78 -12.41
C ILE A 203 2.88 9.82 -13.79
N PHE A 204 4.19 9.97 -13.80
CA PHE A 204 5.06 9.96 -14.99
C PHE A 204 6.23 9.05 -14.67
N GLU A 205 6.36 7.95 -15.38
CA GLU A 205 7.44 6.99 -15.20
C GLU A 205 8.30 6.88 -16.45
N LYS A 206 9.57 6.62 -16.26
CA LYS A 206 10.54 6.44 -17.33
C LYS A 206 11.54 5.35 -16.98
N ASN A 207 11.46 4.24 -17.69
CA ASN A 207 12.54 3.29 -17.70
C ASN A 207 13.75 3.90 -18.43
N LEU A 208 14.91 3.89 -17.76
CA LEU A 208 16.12 4.56 -18.25
C LEU A 208 16.81 3.83 -19.41
N ALA A 209 16.40 2.60 -19.73
CA ALA A 209 17.01 1.84 -20.83
C ALA A 209 16.44 2.26 -22.20
N THR A 210 15.22 1.87 -22.51
CA THR A 210 14.69 2.00 -23.89
C THR A 210 13.21 2.36 -23.98
N GLN A 211 12.45 2.27 -22.90
CA GLN A 211 10.99 2.42 -22.96
C GLN A 211 10.57 3.91 -23.04
N PRO A 212 9.38 4.23 -23.58
CA PRO A 212 8.85 5.57 -23.60
C PRO A 212 8.52 6.08 -22.18
N TRP A 213 8.16 7.37 -22.06
CA TRP A 213 7.46 7.85 -20.87
C TRP A 213 6.11 7.19 -20.76
N GLU A 214 5.81 6.68 -19.59
CA GLU A 214 4.55 6.06 -19.21
C GLU A 214 3.79 6.96 -18.24
N PHE A 215 2.47 6.87 -18.27
CA PHE A 215 1.59 7.76 -17.50
C PHE A 215 0.62 6.94 -16.65
N GLY A 216 0.31 7.48 -15.48
CA GLY A 216 -0.64 6.88 -14.58
C GLY A 216 -1.36 7.92 -13.72
N TYR A 217 -2.35 7.44 -12.99
CA TYR A 217 -3.09 8.26 -12.04
C TYR A 217 -3.48 7.48 -10.80
N ALA A 218 -3.61 8.19 -9.68
CA ALA A 218 -4.31 7.69 -8.51
C ALA A 218 -5.20 8.80 -7.92
N LEU A 219 -6.42 8.42 -7.56
CA LEU A 219 -7.43 9.28 -6.95
C LEU A 219 -7.83 8.67 -5.62
N GLY A 220 -7.97 9.49 -4.59
CA GLY A 220 -8.38 9.03 -3.27
C GLY A 220 -9.38 9.97 -2.61
N ALA A 221 -10.34 9.39 -1.89
CA ALA A 221 -11.21 10.08 -0.99
C ALA A 221 -11.28 9.32 0.33
N SER A 222 -10.98 9.98 1.46
CA SER A 222 -10.94 9.32 2.76
C SER A 222 -11.45 10.20 3.89
N ARG A 223 -11.89 9.55 4.96
CA ARG A 223 -12.39 10.22 6.16
C ARG A 223 -12.15 9.37 7.40
N ALA A 224 -11.76 10.02 8.51
CA ALA A 224 -11.89 9.40 9.84
C ALA A 224 -13.37 9.19 10.17
N LEU A 225 -13.73 8.03 10.72
CA LEU A 225 -15.13 7.74 11.08
C LEU A 225 -15.65 8.67 12.16
N ARG A 226 -14.77 9.15 13.04
CA ARG A 226 -15.08 10.17 14.04
C ARG A 226 -13.91 11.15 14.19
N GLN A 227 -14.22 12.44 14.19
CA GLN A 227 -13.22 13.53 14.23
C GLN A 227 -12.89 13.99 15.65
N ARG A 228 -13.13 13.20 16.69
CA ARG A 228 -12.79 13.57 18.07
C ARG A 228 -11.61 12.75 18.54
N ALA A 229 -10.60 13.42 19.11
CA ALA A 229 -9.53 12.73 19.80
C ALA A 229 -10.09 11.96 20.99
N THR A 230 -9.75 10.69 21.10
CA THR A 230 -10.05 9.88 22.28
C THR A 230 -8.93 10.05 23.30
N SER A 231 -9.30 10.40 24.52
CA SER A 231 -8.39 10.38 25.68
C SER A 231 -8.21 8.97 26.28
N GLY A 232 -8.78 7.94 25.66
CA GLY A 232 -8.91 6.61 26.25
C GLY A 232 -8.12 5.50 25.55
N MET A 233 -7.83 4.43 26.29
CA MET A 233 -7.20 3.18 25.83
C MET A 233 -8.15 2.29 24.99
N CYS A 234 -9.27 2.81 24.52
CA CYS A 234 -10.22 2.04 23.73
C CYS A 234 -9.64 1.68 22.35
N ALA A 235 -9.34 0.41 22.15
CA ALA A 235 -8.74 -0.09 20.92
C ALA A 235 -9.74 -0.15 19.73
N TRP A 236 -11.02 -0.33 20.02
CA TRP A 236 -12.08 -0.56 19.02
C TRP A 236 -13.10 0.58 18.93
N CYS A 237 -12.76 1.76 19.41
CA CYS A 237 -13.60 2.94 19.27
C CYS A 237 -13.55 3.48 17.84
N GLN A 238 -14.65 4.11 17.42
CA GLN A 238 -14.82 4.67 16.07
C GLN A 238 -13.74 5.69 15.70
N GLU A 239 -13.19 6.40 16.67
CA GLU A 239 -12.09 7.36 16.51
C GLU A 239 -10.78 6.72 16.00
N ARG A 240 -10.67 5.42 16.15
CA ARG A 240 -9.50 4.63 15.69
C ARG A 240 -9.60 4.17 14.26
N PHE A 241 -10.75 4.40 13.63
CA PHE A 241 -11.00 3.94 12.28
C PHE A 241 -11.09 5.10 11.30
N ALA A 242 -10.50 4.91 10.14
CA ALA A 242 -10.71 5.70 8.95
C ALA A 242 -11.12 4.79 7.80
N GLY A 243 -11.88 5.34 6.88
CA GLY A 243 -12.26 4.63 5.65
C GLY A 243 -12.02 5.52 4.45
N GLY A 244 -11.82 4.89 3.31
CA GLY A 244 -11.60 5.60 2.06
C GLY A 244 -11.92 4.73 0.86
N VAL A 245 -11.78 5.33 -0.29
CA VAL A 245 -11.81 4.68 -1.58
C VAL A 245 -10.70 5.25 -2.44
N GLU A 246 -10.03 4.39 -3.19
CA GLU A 246 -9.01 4.76 -4.16
C GLU A 246 -9.44 4.25 -5.54
N MET A 247 -9.10 5.00 -6.58
CA MET A 247 -9.17 4.57 -7.97
C MET A 247 -7.85 4.90 -8.63
N TYR A 248 -7.22 3.94 -9.27
CA TYR A 248 -5.90 4.13 -9.89
C TYR A 248 -5.74 3.25 -11.13
N GLY A 249 -4.81 3.63 -12.00
CA GLY A 249 -4.52 2.89 -13.22
C GLY A 249 -3.60 3.62 -14.16
N GLY A 250 -3.23 2.92 -15.23
CA GLY A 250 -2.39 3.44 -16.30
C GLY A 250 -3.16 4.39 -17.24
N LEU A 251 -2.41 5.26 -17.89
CA LEU A 251 -2.89 6.20 -18.90
C LEU A 251 -2.14 6.03 -20.24
N GLY A 252 -1.55 4.84 -20.47
CA GLY A 252 -0.75 4.56 -21.64
C GLY A 252 0.62 5.25 -21.60
N ASP A 253 1.27 5.27 -22.75
CA ASP A 253 2.59 5.84 -22.92
C ASP A 253 2.55 7.10 -23.82
N ARG A 254 3.74 7.68 -24.05
CA ARG A 254 3.85 8.90 -24.89
C ARG A 254 3.42 8.67 -26.34
N TYR A 255 3.38 7.43 -26.82
CA TYR A 255 2.99 7.12 -28.22
C TYR A 255 1.53 6.70 -28.34
N THR A 256 1.02 6.05 -27.31
CA THR A 256 -0.37 5.58 -27.20
C THR A 256 -1.01 6.02 -25.89
N PRO A 257 -1.19 7.35 -25.67
CA PRO A 257 -1.78 7.85 -24.44
C PRO A 257 -3.28 7.57 -24.41
N GLY A 258 -3.81 7.25 -23.23
CA GLY A 258 -5.24 7.05 -23.01
C GLY A 258 -5.55 5.85 -22.14
N LEU A 259 -6.81 5.43 -22.18
CA LEU A 259 -7.34 4.33 -21.35
C LEU A 259 -7.38 2.98 -22.09
N HIS A 260 -6.89 2.94 -23.33
CA HIS A 260 -6.89 1.75 -24.14
C HIS A 260 -5.74 0.83 -23.72
N ASP A 261 -6.03 -0.46 -23.51
CA ASP A 261 -5.07 -1.49 -23.10
C ASP A 261 -4.32 -1.18 -21.78
N THR A 262 -4.96 -0.42 -20.89
CA THR A 262 -4.43 -0.06 -19.57
C THR A 262 -5.24 -0.75 -18.48
N SER A 263 -4.66 -0.93 -17.28
CA SER A 263 -5.34 -1.50 -16.13
C SER A 263 -5.90 -0.42 -15.22
N HIS A 264 -7.07 -0.68 -14.63
CA HIS A 264 -7.72 0.21 -13.68
C HIS A 264 -8.28 -0.57 -12.51
N TYR A 265 -8.18 0.01 -11.32
CA TYR A 265 -8.64 -0.60 -10.08
C TYR A 265 -9.48 0.36 -9.26
N LEU A 266 -10.46 -0.19 -8.55
CA LEU A 266 -11.20 0.48 -7.50
C LEU A 266 -10.94 -0.25 -6.18
N SER A 267 -10.50 0.47 -5.16
CA SER A 267 -10.09 -0.11 -3.87
C SER A 267 -10.76 0.61 -2.69
N PRO A 268 -11.78 0.05 -2.06
CA PRO A 268 -12.20 0.50 -0.74
C PRO A 268 -11.10 0.16 0.28
N VAL A 269 -10.80 1.09 1.17
CA VAL A 269 -9.75 0.96 2.18
C VAL A 269 -10.29 1.23 3.57
N VAL A 270 -9.89 0.42 4.53
CA VAL A 270 -10.14 0.64 5.95
C VAL A 270 -8.81 0.69 6.68
N GLN A 271 -8.66 1.68 7.53
CA GLN A 271 -7.52 1.86 8.43
C GLN A 271 -7.99 1.75 9.88
N TRP A 272 -7.18 1.10 10.68
CA TRP A 272 -7.29 1.04 12.12
C TRP A 272 -5.96 1.47 12.76
N GLU A 273 -6.06 2.35 13.76
CA GLU A 273 -4.92 2.80 14.56
C GLU A 273 -5.02 2.22 15.96
N SER A 274 -4.01 1.49 16.39
CA SER A 274 -3.95 0.94 17.74
C SER A 274 -3.72 2.04 18.79
N PRO A 275 -4.10 1.82 20.07
CA PRO A 275 -3.76 2.74 21.16
C PRO A 275 -2.25 2.98 21.35
N ARG A 276 -1.41 2.12 20.80
CA ARG A 276 0.06 2.18 20.88
C ARG A 276 0.71 2.83 19.66
N GLY A 277 -0.07 3.36 18.71
CA GLY A 277 0.43 4.06 17.53
C GLY A 277 0.78 3.13 16.35
N THR A 278 0.44 1.85 16.40
CA THR A 278 0.53 0.99 15.22
C THR A 278 -0.67 1.22 14.33
N THR A 279 -0.46 1.48 13.06
CA THR A 279 -1.51 1.64 12.05
C THR A 279 -1.59 0.41 11.17
N LEU A 280 -2.80 -0.03 10.86
CA LEU A 280 -3.09 -1.13 9.94
C LEU A 280 -4.11 -0.65 8.90
N SER A 281 -3.72 -0.65 7.64
CA SER A 281 -4.61 -0.36 6.50
C SER A 281 -4.79 -1.62 5.65
N VAL A 282 -6.02 -1.89 5.23
CA VAL A 282 -6.37 -3.04 4.40
C VAL A 282 -7.38 -2.62 3.35
N GLY A 283 -7.18 -3.06 2.11
CA GLY A 283 -8.10 -2.82 1.01
C GLY A 283 -8.01 -3.88 -0.08
N PRO A 284 -9.15 -4.48 -0.49
CA PRO A 284 -9.20 -5.20 -1.75
C PRO A 284 -9.20 -4.20 -2.91
N ALA A 285 -8.45 -4.50 -3.96
CA ALA A 285 -8.47 -3.75 -5.21
C ALA A 285 -9.17 -4.60 -6.28
N PHE A 286 -10.26 -4.08 -6.82
CA PHE A 286 -11.07 -4.74 -7.84
C PHE A 286 -10.69 -4.20 -9.22
N GLY A 287 -10.27 -5.09 -10.11
CA GLY A 287 -10.00 -4.75 -11.51
C GLY A 287 -11.29 -4.33 -12.23
N LEU A 288 -11.21 -3.23 -12.98
CA LEU A 288 -12.36 -2.63 -13.64
C LEU A 288 -12.48 -3.03 -15.12
N ASN A 289 -11.45 -3.67 -15.67
CA ASN A 289 -11.43 -4.12 -17.07
C ASN A 289 -10.64 -5.43 -17.22
N SER A 290 -10.61 -5.98 -18.45
CA SER A 290 -9.95 -7.26 -18.77
C SER A 290 -8.43 -7.22 -18.62
N ASN A 291 -7.80 -6.06 -18.68
CA ASN A 291 -6.35 -5.90 -18.53
C ASN A 291 -5.93 -5.85 -17.05
N SER A 292 -6.90 -5.65 -16.16
CA SER A 292 -6.65 -5.64 -14.71
C SER A 292 -6.71 -7.05 -14.12
N ALA A 293 -5.90 -7.31 -13.09
CA ALA A 293 -6.12 -8.48 -12.24
C ALA A 293 -7.49 -8.37 -11.55
N GLY A 294 -8.27 -9.45 -11.55
CA GLY A 294 -9.66 -9.41 -11.07
C GLY A 294 -9.79 -8.91 -9.63
N THR A 295 -8.93 -9.39 -8.74
CA THR A 295 -8.87 -8.91 -7.34
C THR A 295 -7.46 -9.04 -6.80
N LEU A 296 -6.98 -7.97 -6.18
CA LEU A 296 -5.75 -7.93 -5.38
C LEU A 296 -6.13 -7.60 -3.93
N LEU A 297 -5.42 -8.16 -2.96
CA LEU A 297 -5.51 -7.75 -1.56
C LEU A 297 -4.28 -6.95 -1.21
N ARG A 298 -4.47 -5.74 -0.68
CA ARG A 298 -3.40 -4.86 -0.19
C ARG A 298 -3.49 -4.69 1.31
N ILE A 299 -2.32 -4.59 1.95
CA ILE A 299 -2.18 -4.35 3.39
C ILE A 299 -0.98 -3.44 3.62
N LYS A 300 -1.09 -2.51 4.55
CA LYS A 300 0.03 -1.73 5.12
C LYS A 300 -0.07 -1.80 6.63
N MET A 301 1.03 -2.10 7.29
CA MET A 301 1.16 -1.98 8.74
C MET A 301 2.36 -1.08 9.03
N SER A 302 2.15 -0.02 9.80
CA SER A 302 3.20 0.95 10.11
C SER A 302 3.28 1.27 11.58
N VAL A 303 4.45 1.77 11.98
CA VAL A 303 4.71 2.33 13.30
C VAL A 303 5.65 3.53 13.15
N GLU A 304 5.34 4.60 13.86
CA GLU A 304 6.14 5.82 13.89
C GLU A 304 7.08 5.82 15.11
N ILE A 305 8.34 6.14 14.86
CA ILE A 305 9.39 6.33 15.87
C ILE A 305 9.73 7.82 15.94
N SER A 306 9.20 8.50 16.94
CA SER A 306 9.38 9.95 17.05
C SER A 306 10.79 10.32 17.45
N GLN A 307 11.33 11.40 16.86
CA GLN A 307 12.58 12.07 17.23
C GLN A 307 13.78 11.13 17.30
N VAL A 308 14.00 10.30 16.28
CA VAL A 308 15.05 9.26 16.22
C VAL A 308 16.44 9.81 16.58
N ALA A 309 16.83 10.95 15.98
CA ALA A 309 18.15 11.54 16.20
C ALA A 309 18.38 11.94 17.68
N SER A 310 17.34 12.40 18.37
CA SER A 310 17.44 12.79 19.78
C SER A 310 17.51 11.57 20.70
N ARG A 311 16.85 10.46 20.34
CA ARG A 311 16.91 9.19 21.09
C ARG A 311 18.30 8.58 21.00
N LEU A 312 18.88 8.49 19.80
CA LEU A 312 20.23 7.96 19.59
C LEU A 312 21.33 8.76 20.33
N ARG A 313 21.11 10.06 20.58
CA ARG A 313 22.05 10.88 21.39
C ARG A 313 21.93 10.66 22.88
N ARG A 314 20.77 10.21 23.39
CA ARG A 314 20.55 9.94 24.81
C ARG A 314 21.08 8.57 25.26
N GLU A 315 21.26 7.66 24.33
CA GLU A 315 21.77 6.30 24.60
C GLU A 315 23.30 6.21 24.47
N ARG A 316 23.96 7.29 24.07
CA ARG A 316 25.43 7.45 24.08
C ARG A 316 25.90 8.26 25.30
#